data_7bd192c46f1d31439753bcd8a2a70f3c
#
_entry.id   7bd192c46f1d31439753bcd8a2a70f3c
#
_cell.length_a   1.000
_cell.length_b   1.000
_cell.length_c   1.000
_cell.angle_alpha   90.00
_cell.angle_beta   90.00
_cell.angle_gamma   90.00
#
_symmetry.space_group_name_H-M   'P 1'
#
loop_
_entity.id
_entity.type
_entity.pdbx_description
1 polymer ?
#
loop_
_entity_poly.entity_id
_entity_poly.type
_entity_poly.pdbx_seq_one_letter_code
_entity_poly.pdbx_strand_id
1 'polypeptide(L)'
;MIRFMSKAAASFVMLDATAKDVLKAAGFDWANQGIWRVERLDEVIAKLQQAHDLAATQSQRQEQAQALADAGADGSQEGAQPLPVGFHKRLYPVLEMLRAAKAANEPVVWEYEG
;
A
#
# COMPACT_ATOMS: atom_id res chain seq x y z
N MET A 1 -12.62 9.83 -0.41
CA MET A 1 -12.21 8.44 -0.28
C MET A 1 -12.08 7.79 -1.64
N ILE A 2 -11.24 6.79 -1.75
CA ILE A 2 -11.06 6.04 -2.98
C ILE A 2 -11.63 4.64 -2.79
N ARG A 3 -12.43 4.20 -3.73
CA ARG A 3 -12.99 2.84 -3.73
C ARG A 3 -12.22 1.99 -4.74
N PHE A 4 -11.76 0.83 -4.26
CA PHE A 4 -11.15 -0.18 -5.11
C PHE A 4 -12.16 -1.30 -5.37
N MET A 5 -12.27 -1.71 -6.61
CA MET A 5 -13.27 -2.68 -7.05
C MET A 5 -12.66 -3.69 -8.00
N SER A 6 -13.10 -4.94 -7.88
CA SER A 6 -12.80 -5.99 -8.83
C SER A 6 -13.92 -7.01 -8.78
N LYS A 7 -14.18 -7.65 -9.91
CA LYS A 7 -15.16 -8.75 -9.95
C LYS A 7 -14.69 -9.96 -9.16
N ALA A 8 -13.40 -10.05 -8.89
CA ALA A 8 -12.80 -11.20 -8.21
C ALA A 8 -12.87 -11.09 -6.68
N ALA A 9 -13.16 -9.90 -6.13
CA ALA A 9 -13.15 -9.69 -4.69
C ALA A 9 -14.14 -8.60 -4.30
N ALA A 10 -14.47 -8.54 -3.01
CA ALA A 10 -15.33 -7.49 -2.49
C ALA A 10 -14.64 -6.13 -2.59
N SER A 11 -15.41 -5.10 -2.93
CA SER A 11 -14.88 -3.74 -2.98
C SER A 11 -14.58 -3.24 -1.56
N PHE A 12 -13.65 -2.29 -1.47
CA PHE A 12 -13.35 -1.60 -0.22
C PHE A 12 -12.99 -0.15 -0.51
N VAL A 13 -13.05 0.68 0.51
CA VAL A 13 -12.68 2.09 0.40
C VAL A 13 -11.52 2.40 1.32
N MET A 14 -10.73 3.41 0.96
CA MET A 14 -9.66 3.90 1.83
C MET A 14 -9.58 5.41 1.75
N LEU A 15 -8.91 6.01 2.72
CA LEU A 15 -8.69 7.44 2.75
C LEU A 15 -7.86 7.88 1.54
N ASP A 16 -8.12 9.09 1.07
CA ASP A 16 -7.41 9.64 -0.09
C ASP A 16 -5.90 9.63 0.11
N ALA A 17 -5.43 10.01 1.28
CA ALA A 17 -4.00 10.03 1.57
C ALA A 17 -3.39 8.63 1.48
N THR A 18 -4.09 7.63 2.00
CA THR A 18 -3.64 6.24 1.94
C THR A 18 -3.62 5.74 0.49
N ALA A 19 -4.67 6.06 -0.27
CA ALA A 19 -4.76 5.68 -1.67
C ALA A 19 -3.64 6.30 -2.50
N LYS A 20 -3.29 7.56 -2.22
CA LYS A 20 -2.16 8.21 -2.89
C LYS A 20 -0.86 7.46 -2.64
N ASP A 21 -0.63 7.06 -1.40
CA ASP A 21 0.56 6.28 -1.05
C ASP A 21 0.58 4.92 -1.76
N VAL A 22 -0.58 4.27 -1.84
CA VAL A 22 -0.71 2.99 -2.53
C VAL A 22 -0.41 3.15 -4.02
N LEU A 23 -1.01 4.14 -4.67
CA LEU A 23 -0.79 4.37 -6.10
C LEU A 23 0.68 4.71 -6.37
N LYS A 24 1.28 5.54 -5.54
CA LYS A 24 2.69 5.90 -5.66
C LYS A 24 3.58 4.67 -5.52
N ALA A 25 3.31 3.82 -4.55
CA ALA A 25 4.05 2.58 -4.34
C ALA A 25 3.92 1.64 -5.53
N ALA A 26 2.77 1.66 -6.20
CA ALA A 26 2.54 0.86 -7.40
C ALA A 26 3.18 1.46 -8.67
N GLY A 27 3.77 2.66 -8.56
CA GLY A 27 4.40 3.31 -9.68
C GLY A 27 3.45 4.11 -10.57
N PHE A 28 2.30 4.51 -10.02
CA PHE A 28 1.30 5.29 -10.75
C PHE A 28 1.18 6.69 -10.17
N ASP A 29 0.82 7.64 -11.01
CA ASP A 29 0.51 8.98 -10.57
C ASP A 29 -0.88 9.02 -9.94
N TRP A 30 -1.09 10.01 -9.08
CA TRP A 30 -2.40 10.19 -8.48
C TRP A 30 -3.44 10.51 -9.56
N ALA A 31 -4.57 9.81 -9.48
CA ALA A 31 -5.72 10.07 -10.35
C ALA A 31 -6.99 9.73 -9.57
N ASN A 32 -8.08 10.48 -9.88
CA ASN A 32 -9.36 10.26 -9.23
C ASN A 32 -9.99 8.93 -9.61
N GLN A 33 -9.59 8.39 -10.74
CA GLN A 33 -10.08 7.09 -11.19
C GLN A 33 -9.03 6.45 -12.09
N GLY A 34 -9.06 5.14 -12.17
CA GLY A 34 -8.13 4.43 -13.02
C GLY A 34 -8.39 2.94 -13.00
N ILE A 35 -7.58 2.22 -13.73
CA ILE A 35 -7.69 0.78 -13.85
C ILE A 35 -6.30 0.15 -13.88
N TRP A 36 -6.13 -0.94 -13.15
CA TRP A 36 -5.00 -1.84 -13.28
C TRP A 36 -5.47 -3.04 -14.11
N ARG A 37 -5.06 -3.06 -15.37
CA ARG A 37 -5.45 -4.14 -16.29
C ARG A 37 -4.74 -5.43 -15.91
N VAL A 38 -5.31 -6.54 -16.35
CA VAL A 38 -4.78 -7.88 -16.05
C VAL A 38 -3.29 -7.99 -16.40
N GLU A 39 -2.88 -7.43 -17.54
CA GLU A 39 -1.49 -7.49 -17.99
C GLU A 39 -0.53 -6.77 -17.05
N ARG A 40 -1.05 -5.84 -16.23
CA ARG A 40 -0.24 -5.07 -15.31
C ARG A 40 -0.29 -5.57 -13.88
N LEU A 41 -1.19 -6.49 -13.58
CA LEU A 41 -1.37 -6.96 -12.20
C LEU A 41 -0.09 -7.56 -11.62
N ASP A 42 0.65 -8.33 -12.41
CA ASP A 42 1.93 -8.90 -11.95
C ASP A 42 2.90 -7.83 -11.50
N GLU A 43 3.05 -6.78 -12.30
CA GLU A 43 3.94 -5.66 -11.98
C GLU A 43 3.47 -4.91 -10.74
N VAL A 44 2.17 -4.63 -10.66
CA VAL A 44 1.60 -3.92 -9.53
C VAL A 44 1.76 -4.73 -8.24
N ILE A 45 1.47 -6.03 -8.30
CA ILE A 45 1.63 -6.92 -7.16
C ILE A 45 3.09 -6.92 -6.69
N ALA A 46 4.04 -7.03 -7.61
CA ALA A 46 5.46 -7.06 -7.26
C ALA A 46 5.88 -5.76 -6.56
N LYS A 47 5.46 -4.61 -7.10
CA LYS A 47 5.79 -3.32 -6.51
C LYS A 47 5.16 -3.11 -5.15
N LEU A 48 3.89 -3.47 -5.00
CA LEU A 48 3.19 -3.34 -3.73
C LEU A 48 3.70 -4.34 -2.69
N GLN A 49 4.08 -5.54 -3.11
CA GLN A 49 4.68 -6.51 -2.21
C GLN A 49 6.02 -6.00 -1.68
N GLN A 50 6.81 -5.38 -2.54
CA GLN A 50 8.06 -4.75 -2.15
C GLN A 50 7.84 -3.64 -1.12
N ALA A 51 6.85 -2.80 -1.38
CA ALA A 51 6.49 -1.72 -0.45
C ALA A 51 5.96 -2.27 0.87
N HIS A 52 5.19 -3.34 0.84
CA HIS A 52 4.69 -4.01 2.03
C HIS A 52 5.85 -4.54 2.88
N ASP A 53 6.78 -5.23 2.26
CA ASP A 53 7.93 -5.81 2.99
C ASP A 53 8.80 -4.72 3.60
N LEU A 54 9.02 -3.64 2.85
CA LEU A 54 9.78 -2.50 3.35
C LEU A 54 9.09 -1.84 4.52
N ALA A 55 7.77 -1.61 4.42
CA ALA A 55 7.00 -1.00 5.49
C ALA A 55 6.97 -1.88 6.74
N ALA A 56 6.86 -3.18 6.58
CA ALA A 56 6.90 -4.12 7.70
C ALA A 56 8.26 -4.07 8.40
N THR A 57 9.33 -4.03 7.63
CA THR A 57 10.69 -3.92 8.17
C THR A 57 10.87 -2.60 8.93
N GLN A 58 10.38 -1.50 8.38
CA GLN A 58 10.44 -0.20 9.03
C GLN A 58 9.67 -0.18 10.34
N SER A 59 8.50 -0.81 10.39
CA SER A 59 7.72 -0.91 11.62
C SER A 59 8.49 -1.68 12.70
N GLN A 60 9.14 -2.77 12.35
CA GLN A 60 9.97 -3.52 13.28
C GLN A 60 11.14 -2.69 13.79
N ARG A 61 11.79 -1.95 12.91
CA ARG A 61 12.88 -1.05 13.30
C ARG A 61 12.41 0.06 14.22
N GLN A 62 11.24 0.61 13.98
CA GLN A 62 10.66 1.64 14.83
C GLN A 62 10.36 1.10 16.23
N GLU A 63 9.84 -0.11 16.33
CA GLU A 63 9.60 -0.76 17.61
C GLU A 63 10.91 -0.97 18.38
N GLN A 64 11.95 -1.45 17.70
CA GLN A 64 13.28 -1.63 18.30
C GLN A 64 13.89 -0.30 18.70
N ALA A 65 13.78 0.71 17.84
CA ALA A 65 14.29 2.04 18.13
C ALA A 65 13.57 2.66 19.34
N GLN A 66 12.29 2.40 19.49
CA GLN A 66 11.51 2.89 20.61
C GLN A 66 11.95 2.23 21.92
N ALA A 67 12.23 0.93 21.86
CA ALA A 67 12.77 0.22 23.03
C ALA A 67 14.16 0.75 23.41
N LEU A 68 14.99 1.11 22.43
CA LEU A 68 16.29 1.71 22.66
C LEU A 68 16.18 3.17 23.10
N ALA A 69 15.17 3.88 22.63
CA ALA A 69 14.93 5.27 23.02
C ALA A 69 14.58 5.39 24.50
N ASP A 70 13.92 4.40 25.06
CA ASP A 70 13.66 4.33 26.50
C ASP A 70 14.98 4.23 27.28
N ALA A 71 16.05 3.85 26.63
CA ALA A 71 17.40 3.83 27.23
C ALA A 71 18.15 5.14 26.99
N GLY A 72 17.49 6.18 26.50
CA GLY A 72 18.08 7.51 26.33
C GLY A 72 18.78 7.73 24.99
N ALA A 73 18.57 6.86 24.03
CA ALA A 73 19.12 7.08 22.70
C ALA A 73 18.42 8.24 22.01
N ASP A 74 19.21 9.08 21.34
CA ASP A 74 18.66 10.17 20.56
C ASP A 74 17.97 9.61 19.33
N GLY A 75 16.69 9.86 19.22
CA GLY A 75 15.87 9.33 18.17
C GLY A 75 15.84 10.18 16.91
N SER A 76 16.82 11.02 16.66
CA SER A 76 16.79 11.85 15.46
C SER A 76 16.77 10.99 14.21
N GLN A 77 15.64 11.01 13.56
CA GLN A 77 15.41 10.31 12.33
C GLN A 77 15.66 11.27 11.18
N GLU A 78 16.89 11.37 10.76
CA GLU A 78 17.21 12.20 9.63
C GLU A 78 17.38 11.34 8.40
N GLY A 79 16.77 11.72 7.31
CA GLY A 79 16.88 11.02 6.07
C GLY A 79 15.56 10.86 5.38
N ALA A 80 15.48 9.85 4.53
CA ALA A 80 14.29 9.59 3.74
C ALA A 80 13.06 9.44 4.65
N GLN A 81 11.97 10.06 4.25
CA GLN A 81 10.73 9.92 5.00
C GLN A 81 10.29 8.46 4.99
N PRO A 82 10.08 7.89 6.16
CA PRO A 82 9.58 6.53 6.21
C PRO A 82 8.15 6.45 5.69
N LEU A 83 7.75 5.28 5.25
CA LEU A 83 6.35 5.04 4.92
C LEU A 83 5.50 5.23 6.18
N PRO A 84 4.21 5.59 6.03
CA PRO A 84 3.33 5.76 7.19
C PRO A 84 3.33 4.54 8.09
N VAL A 85 3.21 4.76 9.39
CA VAL A 85 3.16 3.68 10.37
C VAL A 85 1.99 2.75 10.04
N GLY A 86 2.27 1.45 9.98
CA GLY A 86 1.24 0.47 9.67
C GLY A 86 0.84 0.43 8.20
N PHE A 87 1.61 1.05 7.31
CA PHE A 87 1.30 1.06 5.88
C PHE A 87 1.18 -0.35 5.32
N HIS A 88 2.02 -1.27 5.77
CA HIS A 88 1.96 -2.66 5.33
C HIS A 88 0.60 -3.31 5.65
N LYS A 89 -0.02 -2.93 6.76
CA LYS A 89 -1.35 -3.43 7.12
C LYS A 89 -2.43 -2.90 6.18
N ARG A 90 -2.26 -1.67 5.71
CA ARG A 90 -3.20 -1.05 4.77
C ARG A 90 -3.04 -1.59 3.36
N LEU A 91 -1.85 -2.06 3.02
CA LEU A 91 -1.59 -2.71 1.74
C LEU A 91 -2.17 -4.12 1.65
N TYR A 92 -2.38 -4.77 2.79
CA TYR A 92 -2.85 -6.15 2.81
C TYR A 92 -4.14 -6.36 2.02
N PRO A 93 -5.22 -5.59 2.24
CA PRO A 93 -6.44 -5.79 1.46
C PRO A 93 -6.25 -5.49 -0.02
N VAL A 94 -5.40 -4.54 -0.36
CA VAL A 94 -5.09 -4.24 -1.76
C VAL A 94 -4.40 -5.44 -2.42
N LEU A 95 -3.40 -5.99 -1.76
CA LEU A 95 -2.67 -7.16 -2.27
C LEU A 95 -3.59 -8.38 -2.41
N GLU A 96 -4.48 -8.60 -1.45
CA GLU A 96 -5.46 -9.68 -1.52
C GLU A 96 -6.36 -9.54 -2.73
N MET A 97 -6.88 -8.33 -2.96
CA MET A 97 -7.70 -8.05 -4.13
C MET A 97 -6.93 -8.28 -5.44
N LEU A 98 -5.69 -7.80 -5.50
CA LEU A 98 -4.86 -7.96 -6.69
C LEU A 98 -4.57 -9.43 -7.00
N ARG A 99 -4.29 -10.22 -5.98
CA ARG A 99 -4.04 -11.65 -6.15
C ARG A 99 -5.29 -12.38 -6.62
N ALA A 100 -6.44 -12.05 -6.03
CA ALA A 100 -7.72 -12.62 -6.45
C ALA A 100 -8.05 -12.22 -7.88
N ALA A 101 -7.83 -10.96 -8.23
CA ALA A 101 -8.08 -10.45 -9.57
C ALA A 101 -7.18 -11.15 -10.60
N LYS A 102 -5.90 -11.33 -10.28
CA LYS A 102 -4.97 -12.04 -11.15
C LYS A 102 -5.41 -13.48 -11.35
N ALA A 103 -5.76 -14.18 -10.28
CA ALA A 103 -6.21 -15.57 -10.35
C ALA A 103 -7.48 -15.72 -11.18
N ALA A 104 -8.38 -14.74 -11.12
CA ALA A 104 -9.64 -14.74 -11.87
C ALA A 104 -9.53 -14.08 -13.24
N ASN A 105 -8.35 -13.54 -13.59
CA ASN A 105 -8.11 -12.82 -14.84
C ASN A 105 -9.04 -11.61 -14.99
N GLU A 106 -9.22 -10.86 -13.92
CA GLU A 106 -10.08 -9.68 -13.86
C GLU A 106 -9.25 -8.44 -13.52
N PRO A 107 -9.59 -7.26 -14.05
CA PRO A 107 -8.89 -6.04 -13.70
C PRO A 107 -9.32 -5.52 -12.32
N VAL A 108 -8.52 -4.60 -11.78
CA VAL A 108 -8.85 -3.84 -10.58
C VAL A 108 -9.08 -2.39 -10.98
N VAL A 109 -10.17 -1.81 -10.52
CA VAL A 109 -10.56 -0.43 -10.83
C VAL A 109 -10.60 0.36 -9.54
N TRP A 110 -10.21 1.62 -9.61
CA TRP A 110 -10.41 2.53 -8.48
C TRP A 110 -11.09 3.80 -8.95
N GLU A 111 -11.86 4.40 -8.04
CA GLU A 111 -12.52 5.68 -8.32
C GLU A 111 -12.66 6.50 -7.04
N TYR A 112 -12.67 7.81 -7.22
CA TYR A 112 -12.91 8.75 -6.14
C TYR A 112 -14.39 8.70 -5.76
N GLU A 113 -14.64 8.53 -4.46
CA GLU A 113 -15.99 8.50 -3.92
C GLU A 113 -16.13 9.71 -2.99
N GLY A 114 -16.53 10.82 -3.57
CA GLY A 114 -16.62 12.12 -2.89
C GLY A 114 -17.60 12.20 -1.72
#